data_0363c69db769f31d0e77d44e47a8f3f4
#
_entry.id   0363c69db769f31d0e77d44e47a8f3f4
#
_cell.length_a   1.000
_cell.length_b   1.000
_cell.length_c   1.000
_cell.angle_alpha   90.00
_cell.angle_beta   90.00
_cell.angle_gamma   90.00
#
_symmetry.space_group_name_H-M   'P 1'
#
loop_
_entity.id
_entity.type
_entity.pdbx_description
1 polymer ?
#
loop_
_entity_poly.entity_id
_entity_poly.type
_entity_poly.pdbx_seq_one_letter_code
_entity_poly.pdbx_strand_id
1 'polypeptide(L)'
;MVTYALDASAILRYLDGEAGSQRVATIIKDHLAGRHKAIISAIHWGEVAGVTCKAHGRAAVDMVLSRLVSFGLEVVPVTAERGLRAALIKVSRKISYADAFGVELVSEPEHVLVTADFDLKAAAHDVRIEFLPKK
;
A
#
# COMPACT_ATOMS: atom_id res chain seq x y z
N MET A 1 2.69 -5.00 -18.41
CA MET A 1 2.76 -3.96 -17.34
C MET A 1 2.13 -4.49 -16.07
N VAL A 2 2.78 -4.31 -14.94
CA VAL A 2 2.27 -4.69 -13.62
C VAL A 2 1.80 -3.44 -12.89
N THR A 3 0.70 -3.55 -12.16
CA THR A 3 0.25 -2.51 -11.24
C THR A 3 0.58 -2.94 -9.81
N TYR A 4 1.41 -2.17 -9.14
CA TYR A 4 1.80 -2.39 -7.75
C TYR A 4 0.95 -1.53 -6.82
N ALA A 5 0.24 -2.18 -5.92
CA ALA A 5 -0.45 -1.47 -4.84
C ALA A 5 0.48 -1.46 -3.62
N LEU A 6 0.86 -0.28 -3.18
CA LEU A 6 1.71 -0.09 -2.01
C LEU A 6 0.81 0.14 -0.80
N ASP A 7 0.88 -0.73 0.21
CA ASP A 7 0.14 -0.46 1.43
C ASP A 7 0.91 0.50 2.35
N ALA A 8 0.32 0.86 3.49
CA ALA A 8 0.95 1.80 4.41
C ALA A 8 2.31 1.28 4.90
N SER A 9 2.43 -0.02 5.19
CA SER A 9 3.67 -0.59 5.69
C SER A 9 4.81 -0.47 4.67
N ALA A 10 4.52 -0.68 3.38
CA ALA A 10 5.51 -0.53 2.31
C ALA A 10 5.98 0.92 2.19
N ILE A 11 5.05 1.87 2.21
CA ILE A 11 5.38 3.30 2.15
C ILE A 11 6.20 3.72 3.36
N LEU A 12 5.83 3.27 4.57
CA LEU A 12 6.56 3.63 5.80
C LEU A 12 7.98 3.07 5.79
N ARG A 13 8.17 1.83 5.32
CA ARG A 13 9.52 1.27 5.13
C ARG A 13 10.36 2.14 4.21
N TYR A 14 9.78 2.61 3.12
CA TYR A 14 10.45 3.49 2.18
C TYR A 14 10.82 4.84 2.82
N LEU A 15 9.87 5.48 3.49
CA LEU A 15 10.09 6.79 4.12
C LEU A 15 11.14 6.73 5.23
N ASP A 16 11.19 5.64 5.98
CA ASP A 16 12.11 5.45 7.10
C ASP A 16 13.45 4.82 6.69
N GLY A 17 13.64 4.50 5.43
CA GLY A 17 14.87 3.88 4.94
C GLY A 17 15.12 2.48 5.51
N GLU A 18 14.05 1.76 5.86
CA GLU A 18 14.13 0.43 6.45
C GLU A 18 14.19 -0.70 5.42
N ALA A 19 14.21 -1.94 5.89
CA ALA A 19 14.30 -3.12 5.01
C ALA A 19 13.20 -3.09 3.93
N GLY A 20 13.59 -3.25 2.67
CA GLY A 20 12.70 -3.20 1.52
C GLY A 20 12.55 -1.81 0.89
N SER A 21 13.15 -0.76 1.47
CA SER A 21 13.04 0.61 0.94
C SER A 21 13.56 0.72 -0.48
N GLN A 22 14.63 -0.01 -0.84
CA GLN A 22 15.18 0.01 -2.20
C GLN A 22 14.21 -0.61 -3.20
N ARG A 23 13.49 -1.66 -2.81
CA ARG A 23 12.49 -2.28 -3.67
C ARG A 23 11.34 -1.31 -3.95
N VAL A 24 10.85 -0.62 -2.93
CA VAL A 24 9.81 0.39 -3.10
C VAL A 24 10.31 1.55 -3.97
N ALA A 25 11.54 2.00 -3.75
CA ALA A 25 12.16 3.03 -4.60
C ALA A 25 12.20 2.62 -6.07
N THR A 26 12.52 1.36 -6.37
CA THR A 26 12.53 0.82 -7.73
C THR A 26 11.13 0.83 -8.34
N ILE A 27 10.11 0.44 -7.58
CA ILE A 27 8.72 0.48 -8.03
C ILE A 27 8.30 1.92 -8.38
N ILE A 28 8.63 2.87 -7.54
CA ILE A 28 8.33 4.29 -7.79
C ILE A 28 9.07 4.78 -9.05
N LYS A 29 10.33 4.41 -9.20
CA LYS A 29 11.13 4.77 -10.39
C LYS A 29 10.53 4.20 -11.67
N ASP A 30 10.10 2.95 -11.63
CA ASP A 30 9.45 2.30 -12.78
C ASP A 30 8.12 2.95 -13.11
N HIS A 31 7.38 3.39 -12.09
CA HIS A 31 6.13 4.12 -12.28
C HIS A 31 6.37 5.47 -12.98
N LEU A 32 7.35 6.23 -12.51
CA LEU A 32 7.70 7.51 -13.11
C LEU A 32 8.21 7.36 -14.54
N ALA A 33 8.85 6.25 -14.86
CA ALA A 33 9.35 5.95 -16.19
C ALA A 33 8.31 5.31 -17.12
N GLY A 34 7.10 5.05 -16.62
CA GLY A 34 6.02 4.44 -17.41
C GLY A 34 6.17 2.94 -17.66
N ARG A 35 7.11 2.27 -16.97
CA ARG A 35 7.31 0.81 -17.13
C ARG A 35 6.26 -0.01 -16.38
N HIS A 36 5.84 0.47 -15.22
CA HIS A 36 4.83 -0.15 -14.38
C HIS A 36 3.99 0.94 -13.74
N LYS A 37 2.96 0.57 -13.02
CA LYS A 37 2.07 1.52 -12.33
C LYS A 37 2.13 1.29 -10.82
N ALA A 38 2.14 2.37 -10.05
CA ALA A 38 2.06 2.32 -8.59
C ALA A 38 0.80 3.04 -8.11
N ILE A 39 0.04 2.36 -7.26
CA ILE A 39 -1.20 2.88 -6.68
C ILE A 39 -1.20 2.68 -5.17
N ILE A 40 -2.06 3.40 -4.49
CA ILE A 40 -2.30 3.25 -3.06
C ILE A 40 -3.78 3.44 -2.76
N SER A 41 -4.34 2.61 -1.89
CA SER A 41 -5.70 2.83 -1.41
C SER A 41 -5.77 4.11 -0.56
N ALA A 42 -6.88 4.84 -0.65
CA ALA A 42 -7.14 5.98 0.23
C ALA A 42 -7.09 5.60 1.72
N ILE A 43 -7.40 4.33 2.06
CA ILE A 43 -7.26 3.81 3.43
C ILE A 43 -5.79 3.84 3.86
N HIS A 44 -4.90 3.33 3.04
CA HIS A 44 -3.47 3.27 3.36
C HIS A 44 -2.82 4.65 3.31
N TRP A 45 -3.28 5.51 2.42
CA TRP A 45 -2.90 6.92 2.39
C TRP A 45 -3.17 7.60 3.74
N GLY A 46 -4.38 7.40 4.28
CA GLY A 46 -4.75 7.90 5.60
C GLY A 46 -3.94 7.31 6.73
N GLU A 47 -3.61 6.00 6.66
CA GLU A 47 -2.76 5.37 7.67
C GLU A 47 -1.34 5.96 7.68
N VAL A 48 -0.75 6.21 6.52
CA VAL A 48 0.56 6.87 6.42
C VAL A 48 0.50 8.24 7.09
N ALA A 49 -0.54 9.02 6.79
CA ALA A 49 -0.74 10.33 7.41
C ALA A 49 -0.88 10.22 8.93
N GLY A 50 -1.68 9.28 9.41
CA GLY A 50 -1.91 9.08 10.85
C GLY A 50 -0.64 8.70 11.60
N VAL A 51 0.13 7.74 11.08
CA VAL A 51 1.40 7.32 11.70
C VAL A 51 2.40 8.47 11.71
N THR A 52 2.51 9.20 10.61
CA THR A 52 3.41 10.35 10.50
C THR A 52 3.03 11.45 11.48
N CYS A 53 1.73 11.75 11.59
CA CYS A 53 1.23 12.77 12.51
C CYS A 53 1.54 12.41 13.97
N LYS A 54 1.29 11.17 14.35
CA LYS A 54 1.57 10.69 15.70
C LYS A 54 3.04 10.77 16.06
N ALA A 55 3.92 10.45 15.11
CA ALA A 55 5.37 10.42 15.36
C ALA A 55 6.03 11.80 15.24
N HIS A 56 5.57 12.65 14.32
CA HIS A 56 6.30 13.86 13.92
C HIS A 56 5.42 15.12 13.82
N GLY A 57 4.12 15.04 14.04
CA GLY A 57 3.21 16.19 14.02
C GLY A 57 2.66 16.53 12.63
N ARG A 58 1.73 17.49 12.60
CA ARG A 58 0.97 17.85 11.41
C ARG A 58 1.84 18.39 10.25
N ALA A 59 2.84 19.20 10.55
CA ALA A 59 3.70 19.76 9.50
C ALA A 59 4.42 18.66 8.72
N ALA A 60 4.85 17.60 9.40
CA ALA A 60 5.48 16.46 8.75
C ALA A 60 4.51 15.71 7.82
N VAL A 61 3.23 15.66 8.16
CA VAL A 61 2.20 15.04 7.30
C VAL A 61 2.16 15.74 5.94
N ASP A 62 2.07 17.07 5.96
CA ASP A 62 2.00 17.83 4.72
C ASP A 62 3.25 17.62 3.84
N MET A 63 4.43 17.55 4.44
CA MET A 63 5.67 17.26 3.74
C MET A 63 5.68 15.87 3.12
N VAL A 64 5.28 14.85 3.88
CA VAL A 64 5.26 13.46 3.42
C VAL A 64 4.26 13.28 2.28
N LEU A 65 3.03 13.77 2.45
CA LEU A 65 2.01 13.62 1.42
C LEU A 65 2.39 14.37 0.13
N SER A 66 2.98 15.57 0.25
CA SER A 66 3.48 16.29 -0.92
C SER A 66 4.56 15.52 -1.66
N ARG A 67 5.45 14.85 -0.92
CA ARG A 67 6.48 13.99 -1.52
C ARG A 67 5.85 12.82 -2.29
N LEU A 68 4.87 12.15 -1.70
CA LEU A 68 4.18 11.03 -2.36
C LEU A 68 3.43 11.49 -3.61
N VAL A 69 2.78 12.66 -3.55
CA VAL A 69 2.13 13.25 -4.73
C VAL A 69 3.15 13.54 -5.83
N SER A 70 4.35 14.02 -5.48
CA SER A 70 5.40 14.29 -6.46
C SER A 70 5.88 13.05 -7.20
N PHE A 71 5.70 11.87 -6.62
CA PHE A 71 6.01 10.59 -7.27
C PHE A 71 4.93 10.15 -8.27
N GLY A 72 3.82 10.90 -8.38
CA GLY A 72 2.71 10.52 -9.24
C GLY A 72 1.90 9.33 -8.72
N LEU A 73 2.07 8.99 -7.44
CA LEU A 73 1.35 7.86 -6.83
C LEU A 73 -0.16 8.10 -6.89
N GLU A 74 -0.88 7.19 -7.54
CA GLU A 74 -2.32 7.31 -7.70
C GLU A 74 -3.04 6.83 -6.44
N VAL A 75 -3.84 7.70 -5.83
CA VAL A 75 -4.67 7.34 -4.68
C VAL A 75 -6.02 6.82 -5.18
N VAL A 76 -6.32 5.55 -4.89
CA VAL A 76 -7.57 4.92 -5.30
C VAL A 76 -8.65 5.18 -4.26
N PRO A 77 -9.77 5.82 -4.62
CA PRO A 77 -10.83 6.14 -3.66
C PRO A 77 -11.46 4.89 -3.05
N VAL A 78 -11.96 5.02 -1.83
CA VAL A 78 -12.79 3.99 -1.19
C VAL A 78 -14.25 4.28 -1.48
N THR A 79 -14.89 3.35 -2.18
CA THR A 79 -16.34 3.40 -2.46
C THR A 79 -17.06 2.44 -1.52
N ALA A 80 -18.40 2.59 -1.43
CA ALA A 80 -19.20 1.64 -0.66
C ALA A 80 -19.05 0.21 -1.18
N GLU A 81 -18.94 0.06 -2.50
CA GLU A 81 -18.75 -1.24 -3.13
C GLU A 81 -17.40 -1.88 -2.75
N ARG A 82 -16.31 -1.10 -2.77
CA ARG A 82 -15.00 -1.59 -2.32
C ARG A 82 -15.02 -1.92 -0.84
N GLY A 83 -15.69 -1.11 -0.03
CA GLY A 83 -15.83 -1.36 1.41
C GLY A 83 -16.55 -2.67 1.70
N LEU A 84 -17.61 -2.97 0.95
CA LEU A 84 -18.31 -4.25 1.07
C LEU A 84 -17.40 -5.42 0.73
N ARG A 85 -16.69 -5.37 -0.39
CA ARG A 85 -15.77 -6.44 -0.78
C ARG A 85 -14.66 -6.65 0.25
N ALA A 86 -14.08 -5.56 0.74
CA ALA A 86 -13.04 -5.65 1.78
C ALA A 86 -13.59 -6.25 3.08
N ALA A 87 -14.80 -5.91 3.48
CA ALA A 87 -15.43 -6.46 4.68
C ALA A 87 -15.59 -7.99 4.58
N LEU A 88 -16.00 -8.49 3.42
CA LEU A 88 -16.15 -9.93 3.20
C LEU A 88 -14.80 -10.65 3.23
N ILE A 89 -13.76 -10.04 2.67
CA ILE A 89 -12.39 -10.58 2.72
C ILE A 89 -11.89 -10.61 4.16
N LYS A 90 -12.11 -9.53 4.92
CA LYS A 90 -11.74 -9.45 6.33
C LYS A 90 -12.28 -10.62 7.14
N VAL A 91 -13.56 -10.90 7.00
CA VAL A 91 -14.23 -11.98 7.73
C VAL A 91 -13.72 -13.33 7.27
N SER A 92 -13.63 -13.54 5.95
CA SER A 92 -13.20 -14.80 5.35
C SER A 92 -11.76 -15.17 5.68
N ARG A 93 -10.84 -14.19 5.67
CA ARG A 93 -9.40 -14.42 5.86
C ARG A 93 -8.90 -14.07 7.25
N LYS A 94 -9.75 -13.52 8.12
CA LYS A 94 -9.41 -13.14 9.51
C LYS A 94 -8.22 -12.18 9.58
N ILE A 95 -8.26 -11.16 8.74
CA ILE A 95 -7.25 -10.10 8.70
C ILE A 95 -7.89 -8.78 9.10
N SER A 96 -7.08 -7.74 9.32
CA SER A 96 -7.59 -6.42 9.62
C SER A 96 -8.36 -5.84 8.43
N TYR A 97 -9.24 -4.87 8.69
CA TYR A 97 -9.99 -4.21 7.63
C TYR A 97 -9.07 -3.46 6.68
N ALA A 98 -8.05 -2.78 7.22
CA ALA A 98 -7.07 -2.10 6.40
C ALA A 98 -6.32 -3.06 5.47
N ASP A 99 -5.90 -4.23 5.98
CA ASP A 99 -5.25 -5.25 5.16
C ASP A 99 -6.18 -5.80 4.08
N ALA A 100 -7.47 -5.95 4.42
CA ALA A 100 -8.47 -6.42 3.46
C ALA A 100 -8.64 -5.45 2.28
N PHE A 101 -8.49 -4.14 2.49
CA PHE A 101 -8.49 -3.17 1.38
C PHE A 101 -7.31 -3.37 0.44
N GLY A 102 -6.16 -3.78 0.94
CA GLY A 102 -5.02 -4.11 0.09
C GLY A 102 -5.30 -5.33 -0.79
N VAL A 103 -5.89 -6.37 -0.22
CA VAL A 103 -6.26 -7.58 -0.95
C VAL A 103 -7.33 -7.28 -2.01
N GLU A 104 -8.36 -6.51 -1.65
CA GLU A 104 -9.41 -6.11 -2.58
C GLU A 104 -8.84 -5.36 -3.77
N LEU A 105 -7.91 -4.43 -3.51
CA LEU A 105 -7.34 -3.57 -4.54
C LEU A 105 -6.56 -4.35 -5.60
N VAL A 106 -6.01 -5.50 -5.26
CA VAL A 106 -5.20 -6.33 -6.17
C VAL A 106 -5.92 -7.59 -6.65
N SER A 107 -7.24 -7.62 -6.54
CA SER A 107 -8.04 -8.78 -6.98
C SER A 107 -8.07 -8.95 -8.50
N GLU A 108 -7.65 -7.95 -9.25
CA GLU A 108 -7.57 -8.03 -10.71
C GLU A 108 -6.25 -8.67 -11.18
N PRO A 109 -6.25 -9.33 -12.37
CA PRO A 109 -5.01 -9.85 -12.94
C PRO A 109 -3.93 -8.76 -13.11
N GLU A 110 -2.68 -9.15 -12.99
CA GLU A 110 -1.53 -8.26 -13.14
C GLU A 110 -1.40 -7.16 -12.07
N HIS A 111 -2.18 -7.26 -10.99
CA HIS A 111 -2.01 -6.43 -9.81
C HIS A 111 -1.25 -7.19 -8.74
N VAL A 112 -0.34 -6.50 -8.05
CA VAL A 112 0.49 -7.07 -6.98
C VAL A 112 0.43 -6.15 -5.77
N LEU A 113 0.11 -6.72 -4.61
CA LEU A 113 0.18 -6.00 -3.34
C LEU A 113 1.61 -6.08 -2.81
N VAL A 114 2.21 -4.94 -2.50
CA VAL A 114 3.53 -4.85 -1.87
C VAL A 114 3.34 -4.44 -0.41
N THR A 115 3.82 -5.27 0.49
CA THR A 115 3.57 -5.11 1.93
C THR A 115 4.74 -5.56 2.78
N ALA A 116 4.85 -4.98 3.98
CA ALA A 116 5.72 -5.46 5.05
C ALA A 116 4.91 -6.06 6.21
N ASP A 117 3.59 -6.21 6.05
CA ASP A 117 2.71 -6.82 7.05
C ASP A 117 2.52 -8.30 6.75
N PHE A 118 3.19 -9.14 7.55
CA PHE A 118 3.19 -10.59 7.34
C PHE A 118 1.89 -11.28 7.74
N ASP A 119 0.96 -10.59 8.41
CA ASP A 119 -0.38 -11.11 8.65
C ASP A 119 -1.13 -11.36 7.32
N LEU A 120 -0.73 -10.65 6.26
CA LEU A 120 -1.28 -10.84 4.91
C LEU A 120 -0.94 -12.19 4.27
N LYS A 121 -0.09 -13.01 4.89
CA LYS A 121 0.11 -14.40 4.45
C LYS A 121 -1.20 -15.18 4.41
N ALA A 122 -2.17 -14.82 5.24
CA ALA A 122 -3.49 -15.44 5.25
C ALA A 122 -4.24 -15.32 3.91
N ALA A 123 -3.91 -14.31 3.09
CA ALA A 123 -4.53 -14.07 1.80
C ALA A 123 -3.61 -14.39 0.61
N ALA A 124 -2.42 -14.96 0.85
CA ALA A 124 -1.40 -15.16 -0.18
C ALA A 124 -1.80 -16.13 -1.30
N HIS A 125 -2.81 -16.99 -1.06
CA HIS A 125 -3.33 -17.90 -2.07
C HIS A 125 -4.42 -17.27 -2.94
N ASP A 126 -4.96 -16.12 -2.54
CA ASP A 126 -6.08 -15.49 -3.23
C ASP A 126 -5.61 -14.46 -4.25
N VAL A 127 -4.52 -13.75 -3.95
CA VAL A 127 -3.99 -12.64 -4.74
C VAL A 127 -2.46 -12.70 -4.76
N ARG A 128 -1.87 -11.94 -5.67
CA ARG A 128 -0.41 -11.84 -5.75
C ARG A 128 0.08 -10.84 -4.72
N ILE A 129 0.96 -11.29 -3.84
CA ILE A 129 1.56 -10.46 -2.79
C ILE A 129 3.08 -10.55 -2.87
N GLU A 130 3.73 -9.42 -2.90
CA GLU A 130 5.18 -9.32 -2.74
C GLU A 130 5.46 -8.83 -1.33
N PHE A 131 6.05 -9.69 -0.50
CA PHE A 131 6.44 -9.33 0.86
C PHE A 131 7.83 -8.69 0.85
N LEU A 132 7.95 -7.53 1.50
CA LEU A 132 9.25 -6.92 1.72
C LEU A 132 10.05 -7.73 2.75
N PRO A 133 11.39 -7.62 2.75
CA PRO A 133 12.20 -8.34 3.72
C PRO A 133 11.84 -7.98 5.17
N LYS A 134 11.99 -8.94 6.07
CA LYS A 134 11.88 -8.67 7.51
C LYS A 134 13.01 -7.76 7.96
N LYS A 135 12.72 -6.96 8.96
CA LYS A 135 13.75 -6.11 9.59
C LYS A 135 14.84 -6.92 10.27
#